data_b2e0866a79eef09d8a6dd3611ab16c0c
#
_entry.id   b2e0866a79eef09d8a6dd3611ab16c0c
#
_cell.length_a   1.000
_cell.length_b   1.000
_cell.length_c   1.000
_cell.angle_alpha   90.00
_cell.angle_beta   90.00
_cell.angle_gamma   90.00
#
_symmetry.space_group_name_H-M   'P 1'
#
loop_
_entity.id
_entity.type
_entity.pdbx_description
1 polymer ?
#
loop_
_entity_poly.entity_id
_entity_poly.type
_entity_poly.pdbx_seq_one_letter_code
_entity_poly.pdbx_strand_id
1 'polypeptide(L)'
;ETKPSSRKPAPPFTTSTLQQEASRKLGFSVSQTMAVAQKLYEQGHITYMRTDSVNLSQLAIGAAKAVICNTLGEKYSKPRNFATKTKGAQEAHEAIRPTYMDKESISGDKNEQQLYSLIRKRTLASQMAEAELEKTTITIAITGEKHTFEAVGEVIIFDGFLKVYMESFDDEKEDDEAALLPAIHKGDQLQRSLIQALSI
;
A
#
# COMPACT_ATOMS: atom_id res chain seq x y z
N GLU A 1 -12.64 8.27 22.13
CA GLU A 1 -12.45 9.42 21.25
C GLU A 1 -12.27 8.93 19.82
N THR A 2 -12.98 9.51 18.86
CA THR A 2 -12.85 9.17 17.44
C THR A 2 -12.22 10.35 16.70
N LYS A 3 -11.18 10.09 15.90
CA LYS A 3 -10.46 11.09 15.11
C LYS A 3 -10.34 10.66 13.66
N PRO A 4 -10.59 11.55 12.69
CA PRO A 4 -10.32 11.25 11.30
C PRO A 4 -8.83 11.03 11.07
N SER A 5 -8.49 10.04 10.26
CA SER A 5 -7.14 9.69 9.82
C SER A 5 -7.12 9.43 8.33
N SER A 6 -5.97 9.51 7.69
CA SER A 6 -5.84 9.17 6.28
C SER A 6 -4.52 8.47 6.02
N ARG A 7 -4.54 7.46 5.12
CA ARG A 7 -3.34 6.80 4.62
C ARG A 7 -3.10 7.21 3.18
N LYS A 8 -1.87 7.61 2.86
CA LYS A 8 -1.46 8.01 1.50
C LYS A 8 -0.83 6.84 0.78
N PRO A 9 -1.08 6.69 -0.54
CA PRO A 9 -0.40 5.67 -1.31
C PRO A 9 1.09 5.97 -1.42
N ALA A 10 1.88 4.91 -1.41
CA ALA A 10 3.31 5.01 -1.67
C ALA A 10 3.62 5.29 -3.15
N PRO A 11 4.81 5.84 -3.47
CA PRO A 11 5.25 6.11 -4.83
C PRO A 11 5.32 4.84 -5.69
N PRO A 12 5.38 4.95 -7.02
CA PRO A 12 5.74 3.86 -7.91
C PRO A 12 7.10 3.24 -7.53
N PHE A 13 7.35 2.03 -7.97
CA PHE A 13 8.57 1.31 -7.60
C PHE A 13 9.85 1.90 -8.18
N THR A 14 10.87 1.96 -7.33
CA THR A 14 12.29 1.95 -7.69
C THR A 14 12.82 0.53 -7.65
N THR A 15 14.06 0.30 -8.08
CA THR A 15 14.72 -1.02 -7.98
C THR A 15 14.68 -1.57 -6.55
N SER A 16 15.08 -0.76 -5.57
CA SER A 16 15.16 -1.19 -4.17
C SER A 16 13.79 -1.50 -3.56
N THR A 17 12.79 -0.65 -3.80
CA THR A 17 11.44 -0.88 -3.25
C THR A 17 10.73 -2.05 -3.94
N LEU A 18 10.99 -2.30 -5.23
CA LEU A 18 10.49 -3.49 -5.92
C LEU A 18 11.07 -4.77 -5.31
N GLN A 19 12.38 -4.81 -5.04
CA GLN A 19 13.04 -5.95 -4.44
C GLN A 19 12.47 -6.26 -3.05
N GLN A 20 12.26 -5.25 -2.21
CA GLN A 20 11.68 -5.39 -0.88
C GLN A 20 10.26 -5.95 -0.93
N GLU A 21 9.39 -5.35 -1.72
CA GLU A 21 7.99 -5.80 -1.83
C GLU A 21 7.85 -7.16 -2.50
N ALA A 22 8.68 -7.48 -3.50
CA ALA A 22 8.69 -8.80 -4.11
C ALA A 22 9.16 -9.89 -3.12
N SER A 23 10.12 -9.56 -2.24
CA SER A 23 10.52 -10.45 -1.16
C SER A 23 9.38 -10.72 -0.18
N ARG A 24 8.70 -9.67 0.30
CA ARG A 24 7.62 -9.76 1.29
C ARG A 24 6.38 -10.47 0.73
N LYS A 25 5.92 -10.05 -0.45
CA LYS A 25 4.64 -10.53 -1.01
C LYS A 25 4.74 -11.80 -1.85
N LEU A 26 5.89 -12.03 -2.49
CA LEU A 26 6.07 -13.13 -3.44
C LEU A 26 7.10 -14.15 -2.96
N GLY A 27 7.87 -13.85 -1.90
CA GLY A 27 8.96 -14.68 -1.41
C GLY A 27 10.16 -14.72 -2.39
N PHE A 28 10.29 -13.74 -3.28
CA PHE A 28 11.38 -13.72 -4.26
C PHE A 28 12.67 -13.23 -3.64
N SER A 29 13.78 -13.87 -3.97
CA SER A 29 15.10 -13.33 -3.68
C SER A 29 15.38 -12.09 -4.54
N VAL A 30 16.34 -11.26 -4.12
CA VAL A 30 16.80 -10.11 -4.90
C VAL A 30 17.21 -10.49 -6.31
N SER A 31 17.99 -11.58 -6.46
CA SER A 31 18.44 -12.07 -7.77
C SER A 31 17.27 -12.56 -8.63
N GLN A 32 16.33 -13.28 -8.05
CA GLN A 32 15.12 -13.75 -8.75
C GLN A 32 14.27 -12.58 -9.22
N THR A 33 14.02 -11.60 -8.35
CA THR A 33 13.26 -10.38 -8.69
C THR A 33 13.87 -9.68 -9.89
N MET A 34 15.20 -9.49 -9.88
CA MET A 34 15.90 -8.82 -10.98
C MET A 34 15.91 -9.61 -12.27
N ALA A 35 16.06 -10.93 -12.20
CA ALA A 35 16.01 -11.81 -13.38
C ALA A 35 14.62 -11.76 -14.04
N VAL A 36 13.54 -11.84 -13.23
CA VAL A 36 12.17 -11.76 -13.74
C VAL A 36 11.88 -10.37 -14.29
N ALA A 37 12.28 -9.30 -13.58
CA ALA A 37 12.11 -7.93 -14.06
C ALA A 37 12.85 -7.65 -15.37
N GLN A 38 14.05 -8.22 -15.56
CA GLN A 38 14.80 -8.14 -16.80
C GLN A 38 14.01 -8.75 -17.97
N LYS A 39 13.43 -9.95 -17.79
CA LYS A 39 12.60 -10.60 -18.81
C LYS A 39 11.37 -9.73 -19.16
N LEU A 40 10.67 -9.21 -18.13
CA LEU A 40 9.51 -8.35 -18.35
C LEU A 40 9.87 -7.08 -19.15
N TYR A 41 11.03 -6.51 -18.89
CA TYR A 41 11.54 -5.36 -19.64
C TYR A 41 11.88 -5.75 -21.09
N GLU A 42 12.62 -6.82 -21.32
CA GLU A 42 13.00 -7.31 -22.64
C GLU A 42 11.79 -7.66 -23.51
N GLN A 43 10.72 -8.15 -22.88
CA GLN A 43 9.42 -8.41 -23.53
C GLN A 43 8.57 -7.15 -23.73
N GLY A 44 9.03 -5.99 -23.27
CA GLY A 44 8.33 -4.71 -23.40
C GLY A 44 7.11 -4.55 -22.48
N HIS A 45 7.02 -5.33 -21.39
CA HIS A 45 5.89 -5.26 -20.47
C HIS A 45 6.03 -4.18 -19.41
N ILE A 46 7.26 -3.82 -19.03
CA ILE A 46 7.55 -2.79 -18.04
C ILE A 46 8.64 -1.83 -18.54
N THR A 47 8.75 -0.66 -17.90
CA THR A 47 9.88 0.27 -18.07
C THR A 47 11.17 -0.34 -17.50
N TYR A 48 12.31 0.31 -17.74
CA TYR A 48 13.61 -0.16 -17.28
C TYR A 48 13.65 -0.36 -15.76
N MET A 49 14.04 -1.56 -15.32
CA MET A 49 13.95 -2.00 -13.94
C MET A 49 15.11 -1.55 -13.04
N ARG A 50 16.17 -0.93 -13.60
CA ARG A 50 17.27 -0.38 -12.81
C ARG A 50 17.13 1.14 -12.74
N THR A 51 16.38 1.62 -11.78
CA THR A 51 16.09 3.04 -11.58
C THR A 51 15.89 3.35 -10.09
N ASP A 52 16.30 4.53 -9.70
CA ASP A 52 16.00 5.13 -8.39
C ASP A 52 14.90 6.21 -8.50
N SER A 53 14.39 6.43 -9.71
CA SER A 53 13.34 7.38 -9.98
C SER A 53 11.97 6.86 -9.55
N VAL A 54 11.17 7.73 -8.96
CA VAL A 54 9.74 7.54 -8.65
C VAL A 54 8.84 8.33 -9.62
N ASN A 55 9.42 8.99 -10.62
CA ASN A 55 8.69 9.84 -11.55
C ASN A 55 7.89 9.01 -12.55
N LEU A 56 6.72 9.52 -12.91
CA LEU A 56 5.90 9.00 -14.02
C LEU A 56 5.77 10.12 -15.08
N SER A 57 5.83 9.76 -16.35
CA SER A 57 5.49 10.70 -17.43
C SER A 57 4.03 11.10 -17.37
N GLN A 58 3.69 12.27 -17.93
CA GLN A 58 2.30 12.72 -18.01
C GLN A 58 1.41 11.74 -18.79
N LEU A 59 1.98 11.07 -19.79
CA LEU A 59 1.28 10.01 -20.54
C LEU A 59 0.92 8.82 -19.62
N ALA A 60 1.86 8.37 -18.79
CA ALA A 60 1.64 7.28 -17.85
C ALA A 60 0.60 7.65 -16.77
N ILE A 61 0.67 8.89 -16.25
CA ILE A 61 -0.32 9.40 -15.28
C ILE A 61 -1.71 9.46 -15.93
N GLY A 62 -1.81 9.96 -17.15
CA GLY A 62 -3.07 10.00 -17.90
C GLY A 62 -3.66 8.61 -18.15
N ALA A 63 -2.81 7.64 -18.55
CA ALA A 63 -3.23 6.26 -18.74
C ALA A 63 -3.69 5.60 -17.44
N ALA A 64 -2.99 5.80 -16.34
CA ALA A 64 -3.40 5.31 -15.02
C ALA A 64 -4.73 5.91 -14.58
N LYS A 65 -4.92 7.23 -14.75
CA LYS A 65 -6.20 7.90 -14.48
C LYS A 65 -7.34 7.28 -15.27
N ALA A 66 -7.16 7.06 -16.58
CA ALA A 66 -8.18 6.47 -17.42
C ALA A 66 -8.60 5.08 -16.93
N VAL A 67 -7.60 4.22 -16.61
CA VAL A 67 -7.87 2.87 -16.06
C VAL A 67 -8.63 2.97 -14.74
N ILE A 68 -8.18 3.80 -13.80
CA ILE A 68 -8.82 3.96 -12.48
C ILE A 68 -10.27 4.44 -12.63
N CYS A 69 -10.51 5.49 -13.43
CA CYS A 69 -11.84 6.03 -13.64
C CYS A 69 -12.78 5.01 -14.28
N ASN A 70 -12.31 4.25 -15.28
CA ASN A 70 -13.11 3.27 -15.98
C ASN A 70 -13.45 2.03 -15.14
N THR A 71 -12.53 1.61 -14.23
CA THR A 71 -12.70 0.37 -13.45
C THR A 71 -13.32 0.59 -12.08
N LEU A 72 -12.98 1.72 -11.42
CA LEU A 72 -13.36 1.99 -10.03
C LEU A 72 -14.22 3.25 -9.86
N GLY A 73 -14.18 4.15 -10.84
CA GLY A 73 -14.87 5.43 -10.81
C GLY A 73 -13.97 6.61 -10.44
N GLU A 74 -14.43 7.81 -10.78
CA GLU A 74 -13.64 9.05 -10.63
C GLU A 74 -13.21 9.35 -9.20
N LYS A 75 -14.03 9.01 -8.21
CA LYS A 75 -13.71 9.24 -6.78
C LYS A 75 -12.42 8.53 -6.32
N TYR A 76 -12.01 7.47 -7.00
CA TYR A 76 -10.76 6.75 -6.70
C TYR A 76 -9.54 7.38 -7.37
N SER A 77 -9.70 8.29 -8.31
CA SER A 77 -8.60 8.89 -9.07
C SER A 77 -8.09 10.17 -8.40
N LYS A 78 -6.80 10.18 -8.07
CA LYS A 78 -6.10 11.37 -7.57
C LYS A 78 -4.67 11.40 -8.14
N PRO A 79 -4.51 11.83 -9.39
CA PRO A 79 -3.19 11.88 -10.03
C PRO A 79 -2.17 12.68 -9.23
N ARG A 80 -0.95 12.16 -9.13
CA ARG A 80 0.16 12.77 -8.38
C ARG A 80 1.46 12.72 -9.16
N ASN A 81 2.25 13.76 -9.02
CA ASN A 81 3.65 13.76 -9.42
C ASN A 81 4.50 13.45 -8.17
N PHE A 82 5.32 12.43 -8.26
CA PHE A 82 6.34 12.14 -7.26
C PHE A 82 7.67 12.67 -7.75
N ALA A 83 8.39 13.39 -6.90
CA ALA A 83 9.72 13.90 -7.22
C ALA A 83 10.78 13.04 -6.50
N THR A 84 11.80 12.64 -7.24
CA THR A 84 12.97 11.98 -6.68
C THR A 84 13.76 13.01 -5.86
N LYS A 85 14.03 12.72 -4.59
CA LYS A 85 14.73 13.65 -3.68
C LYS A 85 16.25 13.64 -3.84
N THR A 86 16.80 12.75 -4.64
CA THR A 86 18.25 12.58 -4.81
C THR A 86 18.79 13.68 -5.73
N LYS A 87 19.67 14.54 -5.21
CA LYS A 87 20.44 15.49 -6.02
C LYS A 87 21.34 14.71 -6.98
N GLY A 88 21.10 14.87 -8.29
CA GLY A 88 21.87 14.17 -9.34
C GLY A 88 21.17 12.94 -9.94
N ALA A 89 19.95 12.58 -9.49
CA ALA A 89 19.12 11.64 -10.24
C ALA A 89 18.87 12.22 -11.64
N GLN A 90 19.23 11.47 -12.69
CA GLN A 90 18.97 11.89 -14.05
C GLN A 90 17.45 12.03 -14.23
N GLU A 91 16.96 13.24 -14.44
CA GLU A 91 15.53 13.56 -14.62
C GLU A 91 14.85 12.77 -15.75
N ALA A 92 15.64 12.11 -16.60
CA ALA A 92 15.20 11.32 -17.74
C ALA A 92 14.66 9.91 -17.39
N HIS A 93 14.85 9.43 -16.16
CA HIS A 93 14.44 8.08 -15.79
C HIS A 93 13.04 8.06 -15.17
N GLU A 94 12.18 7.16 -15.65
CA GLU A 94 10.90 6.86 -15.03
C GLU A 94 11.05 5.80 -13.93
N ALA A 95 10.03 5.72 -13.08
CA ALA A 95 9.81 4.61 -12.15
C ALA A 95 9.57 3.29 -12.91
N ILE A 96 9.64 2.18 -12.20
CA ILE A 96 9.26 0.87 -12.73
C ILE A 96 7.73 0.80 -12.80
N ARG A 97 7.19 0.71 -14.00
CA ARG A 97 5.76 0.69 -14.29
C ARG A 97 5.42 -0.20 -15.49
N PRO A 98 4.17 -0.61 -15.68
CA PRO A 98 3.73 -1.22 -16.92
C PRO A 98 3.94 -0.27 -18.12
N THR A 99 4.34 -0.80 -19.25
CA THR A 99 4.41 -0.06 -20.51
C THR A 99 2.99 0.35 -20.94
N TYR A 100 2.04 -0.59 -20.81
CA TYR A 100 0.62 -0.40 -21.13
C TYR A 100 -0.22 -0.60 -19.87
N MET A 101 -0.81 0.47 -19.36
CA MET A 101 -1.51 0.50 -18.08
C MET A 101 -2.84 -0.28 -18.11
N ASP A 102 -3.47 -0.35 -19.27
CA ASP A 102 -4.73 -1.05 -19.53
C ASP A 102 -4.59 -2.58 -19.56
N LYS A 103 -3.38 -3.11 -19.80
CA LYS A 103 -3.14 -4.56 -19.72
C LYS A 103 -3.20 -5.04 -18.27
N GLU A 104 -4.24 -5.80 -17.94
CA GLU A 104 -4.41 -6.36 -16.59
C GLU A 104 -3.45 -7.51 -16.30
N SER A 105 -3.16 -8.30 -17.30
CA SER A 105 -2.28 -9.47 -17.22
C SER A 105 -1.42 -9.60 -18.47
N ILE A 106 -0.40 -10.41 -18.37
CA ILE A 106 0.51 -10.75 -19.46
C ILE A 106 0.58 -12.27 -19.64
N SER A 107 0.96 -12.71 -20.85
CA SER A 107 1.42 -14.08 -21.06
C SER A 107 2.82 -14.23 -20.50
N GLY A 108 3.11 -15.37 -19.89
CA GLY A 108 4.40 -15.67 -19.28
C GLY A 108 4.28 -16.72 -18.18
N ASP A 109 5.38 -17.04 -17.54
CA ASP A 109 5.39 -17.96 -16.42
C ASP A 109 4.72 -17.31 -15.17
N LYS A 110 4.49 -18.13 -14.13
CA LYS A 110 3.83 -17.68 -12.90
C LYS A 110 4.58 -16.51 -12.23
N ASN A 111 5.90 -16.53 -12.24
CA ASN A 111 6.71 -15.49 -11.60
C ASN A 111 6.62 -14.17 -12.37
N GLU A 112 6.64 -14.24 -13.72
CA GLU A 112 6.46 -13.06 -14.58
C GLU A 112 5.09 -12.43 -14.35
N GLN A 113 4.03 -13.23 -14.31
CA GLN A 113 2.67 -12.74 -14.06
C GLN A 113 2.51 -12.10 -12.67
N GLN A 114 3.09 -12.74 -11.63
CA GLN A 114 3.03 -12.23 -10.26
C GLN A 114 3.79 -10.90 -10.11
N LEU A 115 5.01 -10.81 -10.65
CA LEU A 115 5.80 -9.58 -10.56
C LEU A 115 5.19 -8.45 -11.38
N TYR A 116 4.66 -8.73 -12.57
CA TYR A 116 3.93 -7.76 -13.37
C TYR A 116 2.70 -7.22 -12.63
N SER A 117 1.89 -8.12 -12.05
CA SER A 117 0.71 -7.74 -11.27
C SER A 117 1.08 -6.84 -10.08
N LEU A 118 2.16 -7.16 -9.37
CA LEU A 118 2.66 -6.36 -8.26
C LEU A 118 3.03 -4.94 -8.72
N ILE A 119 3.80 -4.83 -9.81
CA ILE A 119 4.23 -3.54 -10.40
C ILE A 119 3.01 -2.73 -10.84
N ARG A 120 2.07 -3.35 -11.55
CA ARG A 120 0.85 -2.69 -12.04
C ARG A 120 0.00 -2.15 -10.90
N LYS A 121 -0.28 -2.99 -9.90
CA LYS A 121 -1.07 -2.59 -8.73
C LYS A 121 -0.46 -1.42 -7.98
N ARG A 122 0.85 -1.44 -7.74
CA ARG A 122 1.57 -0.34 -7.10
C ARG A 122 1.50 0.95 -7.91
N THR A 123 1.69 0.86 -9.22
CA THR A 123 1.61 2.03 -10.11
C THR A 123 0.22 2.65 -10.10
N LEU A 124 -0.84 1.85 -10.23
CA LEU A 124 -2.22 2.34 -10.14
C LEU A 124 -2.51 2.95 -8.78
N ALA A 125 -2.19 2.24 -7.69
CA ALA A 125 -2.39 2.72 -6.32
C ALA A 125 -1.74 4.08 -6.07
N SER A 126 -0.54 4.32 -6.62
CA SER A 126 0.16 5.60 -6.50
C SER A 126 -0.63 6.78 -7.08
N GLN A 127 -1.53 6.53 -8.02
CA GLN A 127 -2.36 7.53 -8.70
C GLN A 127 -3.82 7.55 -8.19
N MET A 128 -4.11 6.81 -7.09
CA MET A 128 -5.44 6.71 -6.49
C MET A 128 -5.60 7.67 -5.30
N ALA A 129 -6.86 7.90 -4.93
CA ALA A 129 -7.23 8.65 -3.74
C ALA A 129 -6.69 8.00 -2.46
N GLU A 130 -6.45 8.81 -1.45
CA GLU A 130 -6.07 8.36 -0.12
C GLU A 130 -7.17 7.49 0.48
N ALA A 131 -6.79 6.59 1.37
CA ALA A 131 -7.77 5.90 2.21
C ALA A 131 -8.15 6.83 3.37
N GLU A 132 -9.44 6.92 3.66
CA GLU A 132 -9.98 7.68 4.79
C GLU A 132 -10.37 6.70 5.89
N LEU A 133 -9.88 6.94 7.09
CA LEU A 133 -10.09 6.09 8.25
C LEU A 133 -10.58 6.91 9.44
N GLU A 134 -11.25 6.24 10.35
CA GLU A 134 -11.53 6.76 11.69
C GLU A 134 -10.76 5.95 12.71
N LYS A 135 -9.87 6.61 13.44
CA LYS A 135 -9.16 6.02 14.56
C LYS A 135 -9.96 6.24 15.83
N THR A 136 -10.42 5.17 16.44
CA THR A 136 -11.18 5.20 17.70
C THR A 136 -10.30 4.73 18.85
N THR A 137 -10.18 5.56 19.87
CA THR A 137 -9.51 5.21 21.13
C THR A 137 -10.58 5.08 22.22
N ILE A 138 -10.63 3.93 22.86
CA ILE A 138 -11.52 3.61 23.97
C ILE A 138 -10.68 3.58 25.24
N THR A 139 -10.95 4.47 26.19
CA THR A 139 -10.33 4.45 27.50
C THR A 139 -11.26 3.72 28.47
N ILE A 140 -10.79 2.66 29.08
CA ILE A 140 -11.53 1.80 30.00
C ILE A 140 -11.02 2.05 31.42
N ALA A 141 -11.85 2.63 32.26
CA ALA A 141 -11.54 2.85 33.67
C ALA A 141 -11.80 1.58 34.49
N ILE A 142 -10.97 1.33 35.47
CA ILE A 142 -11.14 0.23 36.42
C ILE A 142 -11.73 0.81 37.72
N THR A 143 -12.85 0.24 38.18
CA THR A 143 -13.48 0.69 39.43
C THR A 143 -12.51 0.54 40.61
N GLY A 144 -12.24 1.63 41.31
CA GLY A 144 -11.34 1.64 42.47
C GLY A 144 -9.85 1.83 42.16
N GLU A 145 -9.46 1.92 40.88
CA GLU A 145 -8.07 2.09 40.46
C GLU A 145 -7.83 3.40 39.74
N LYS A 146 -6.56 3.88 39.77
CA LYS A 146 -6.13 5.08 39.03
C LYS A 146 -5.68 4.75 37.60
N HIS A 147 -5.42 3.49 37.33
CA HIS A 147 -4.95 3.02 36.02
C HIS A 147 -6.12 2.76 35.09
N THR A 148 -5.89 2.99 33.81
CA THR A 148 -6.85 2.75 32.74
C THR A 148 -6.25 1.83 31.70
N PHE A 149 -7.08 1.07 31.00
CA PHE A 149 -6.69 0.40 29.74
C PHE A 149 -7.06 1.28 28.57
N GLU A 150 -6.32 1.18 27.50
CA GLU A 150 -6.65 1.78 26.20
C GLU A 150 -6.78 0.69 25.15
N ALA A 151 -7.88 0.74 24.38
CA ALA A 151 -8.05 -0.04 23.17
C ALA A 151 -8.10 0.93 21.99
N VAL A 152 -7.29 0.66 20.96
CA VAL A 152 -7.22 1.48 19.75
C VAL A 152 -7.64 0.62 18.57
N GLY A 153 -8.57 1.14 17.76
CA GLY A 153 -8.98 0.50 16.52
C GLY A 153 -9.15 1.51 15.39
N GLU A 154 -9.09 1.05 14.17
CA GLU A 154 -9.33 1.87 12.99
C GLU A 154 -10.49 1.29 12.17
N VAL A 155 -11.33 2.16 11.63
CA VAL A 155 -12.42 1.79 10.71
C VAL A 155 -12.14 2.47 9.37
N ILE A 156 -12.17 1.71 8.28
CA ILE A 156 -12.02 2.26 6.93
C ILE A 156 -13.36 2.85 6.51
N ILE A 157 -13.39 4.17 6.32
CA ILE A 157 -14.55 4.92 5.82
C ILE A 157 -14.57 4.94 4.30
N PHE A 158 -13.40 5.14 3.70
CA PHE A 158 -13.20 5.05 2.26
C PHE A 158 -11.89 4.32 1.98
N ASP A 159 -11.96 3.23 1.23
CA ASP A 159 -10.82 2.34 1.00
C ASP A 159 -9.73 2.96 0.09
N GLY A 160 -10.09 3.91 -0.79
CA GLY A 160 -9.13 4.58 -1.65
C GLY A 160 -8.19 3.61 -2.37
N PHE A 161 -6.88 3.87 -2.29
CA PHE A 161 -5.86 3.01 -2.91
C PHE A 161 -5.75 1.61 -2.29
N LEU A 162 -6.18 1.42 -1.03
CA LEU A 162 -6.14 0.12 -0.35
C LEU A 162 -6.98 -0.94 -1.08
N LYS A 163 -7.97 -0.51 -1.87
CA LYS A 163 -8.78 -1.40 -2.71
C LYS A 163 -7.95 -2.18 -3.72
N VAL A 164 -6.84 -1.62 -4.18
CA VAL A 164 -5.98 -2.22 -5.23
C VAL A 164 -4.68 -2.74 -4.64
N TYR A 165 -4.12 -2.04 -3.66
CA TYR A 165 -2.79 -2.31 -3.15
C TYR A 165 -2.63 -1.93 -1.68
N MET A 166 -2.15 -2.87 -0.89
CA MET A 166 -1.69 -2.66 0.48
C MET A 166 -0.19 -2.93 0.52
N GLU A 167 0.58 -2.02 1.10
CA GLU A 167 2.02 -2.18 1.28
C GLU A 167 2.30 -3.16 2.42
N SER A 168 3.37 -3.96 2.31
CA SER A 168 3.81 -4.83 3.40
C SER A 168 4.88 -4.10 4.21
N PHE A 169 4.82 -4.22 5.54
CA PHE A 169 5.81 -3.66 6.46
C PHE A 169 6.48 -4.80 7.24
N ASP A 170 7.77 -4.64 7.57
CA ASP A 170 8.52 -5.64 8.33
C ASP A 170 8.02 -5.76 9.78
N ASP A 171 7.38 -4.70 10.28
CA ASP A 171 6.81 -4.60 11.62
C ASP A 171 5.30 -4.91 11.67
N GLU A 172 4.72 -5.53 10.63
CA GLU A 172 3.42 -6.17 10.78
C GLU A 172 3.58 -7.32 11.80
N LYS A 173 3.69 -6.91 13.07
CA LYS A 173 3.28 -7.77 14.17
C LYS A 173 1.85 -8.18 13.86
N GLU A 174 1.56 -9.45 14.04
CA GLU A 174 0.22 -10.06 13.87
C GLU A 174 -0.93 -9.31 14.60
N ASP A 175 -0.62 -8.21 15.29
CA ASP A 175 -1.52 -7.33 16.02
C ASP A 175 -2.18 -6.21 15.19
N ASP A 176 -1.77 -5.99 13.93
CA ASP A 176 -2.41 -5.00 13.04
C ASP A 176 -3.49 -5.58 12.09
N GLU A 177 -4.13 -6.66 12.40
CA GLU A 177 -5.56 -6.72 12.18
C GLU A 177 -6.12 -5.60 13.05
N ALA A 178 -6.38 -4.44 12.44
CA ALA A 178 -7.03 -3.32 13.11
C ALA A 178 -8.25 -3.91 13.82
N ALA A 179 -8.12 -4.12 15.12
CA ALA A 179 -9.12 -4.83 15.87
C ALA A 179 -10.42 -4.10 15.61
N LEU A 180 -11.35 -4.75 14.94
CA LEU A 180 -12.70 -4.25 14.77
C LEU A 180 -13.23 -4.08 16.20
N LEU A 181 -13.08 -2.86 16.71
CA LEU A 181 -13.61 -2.56 18.02
C LEU A 181 -15.12 -2.76 17.97
N PRO A 182 -15.70 -3.47 18.92
CA PRO A 182 -17.14 -3.58 19.01
C PRO A 182 -17.75 -2.19 19.21
N ALA A 183 -19.00 -2.02 18.82
CA ALA A 183 -19.72 -0.77 19.06
C ALA A 183 -19.85 -0.57 20.59
N ILE A 184 -19.05 0.35 21.15
CA ILE A 184 -19.01 0.69 22.56
C ILE A 184 -19.34 2.18 22.71
N HIS A 185 -20.21 2.49 23.65
CA HIS A 185 -20.63 3.85 23.97
C HIS A 185 -20.05 4.32 25.32
N LYS A 186 -19.93 5.60 25.48
CA LYS A 186 -19.47 6.19 26.74
C LYS A 186 -20.43 5.82 27.87
N GLY A 187 -19.91 5.16 28.88
CA GLY A 187 -20.67 4.71 30.07
C GLY A 187 -21.05 3.22 30.05
N ASP A 188 -20.73 2.51 28.97
CA ASP A 188 -20.93 1.06 28.93
C ASP A 188 -20.08 0.37 30.00
N GLN A 189 -20.68 -0.61 30.69
CA GLN A 189 -19.97 -1.43 31.66
C GLN A 189 -19.41 -2.68 30.96
N LEU A 190 -18.12 -2.88 31.08
CA LEU A 190 -17.42 -4.00 30.51
C LEU A 190 -17.09 -5.05 31.61
N GLN A 191 -17.30 -6.30 31.28
CA GLN A 191 -16.86 -7.41 32.16
C GLN A 191 -15.54 -7.98 31.67
N ARG A 192 -14.58 -8.12 32.59
CA ARG A 192 -13.29 -8.74 32.30
C ARG A 192 -13.47 -10.24 32.09
N SER A 193 -13.04 -10.76 30.94
CA SER A 193 -13.00 -12.19 30.65
C SER A 193 -11.63 -12.81 30.95
N LEU A 194 -10.54 -12.15 30.55
CA LEU A 194 -9.17 -12.60 30.71
C LEU A 194 -8.21 -11.41 30.74
N ILE A 195 -7.16 -11.48 31.55
CA ILE A 195 -5.98 -10.61 31.50
C ILE A 195 -4.74 -11.50 31.35
N GLN A 196 -3.96 -11.28 30.29
CA GLN A 196 -2.65 -11.89 30.12
C GLN A 196 -1.59 -10.78 30.15
N ALA A 197 -0.59 -10.94 31.00
CA ALA A 197 0.60 -10.09 30.97
C ALA A 197 1.57 -10.67 29.93
N LEU A 198 1.85 -9.92 28.88
CA LEU A 198 2.91 -10.24 27.93
C LEU A 198 4.18 -9.51 28.40
N SER A 199 5.21 -10.28 28.75
CA SER A 199 6.54 -9.71 28.96
C SER A 199 7.14 -9.34 27.61
N ILE A 200 7.58 -8.09 27.47
CA ILE A 200 8.31 -7.56 26.33
C ILE A 200 9.78 -7.96 26.47
#